data_99b8cbe0e27adcc4f2a63b49cbf84055
#
_entry.id   99b8cbe0e27adcc4f2a63b49cbf84055
#
_cell.length_a   1.000
_cell.length_b   1.000
_cell.length_c   1.000
_cell.angle_alpha   90.00
_cell.angle_beta   90.00
_cell.angle_gamma   90.00
#
_symmetry.space_group_name_H-M   'P 1'
#
loop_
_entity.id
_entity.type
_entity.pdbx_description
1 polymer ?
#
loop_
_entity_poly.entity_id
_entity_poly.type
_entity_poly.pdbx_seq_one_letter_code
_entity_poly.pdbx_strand_id
1 'polypeptide(L)'
;VIHTVGPIWNGGRNREEELLANCYFNSMKLAMDNGIRSIAFPSISTGAYGFPVELAANIAVHTVNRFLQDNLNSFDLVEWVLFDTHTESVYEAAEKSYMEDESDDFDF
;
A
#
# COMPACT_ATOMS: atom_id res chain seq x y z
N VAL A 1 4.26 -6.21 16.35
CA VAL A 1 4.02 -4.89 15.71
C VAL A 1 5.23 -4.52 14.87
N ILE A 2 4.96 -4.15 13.61
CA ILE A 2 6.01 -3.68 12.70
C ILE A 2 5.97 -2.16 12.71
N HIS A 3 7.12 -1.54 12.96
CA HIS A 3 7.28 -0.09 12.94
C HIS A 3 7.95 0.35 11.65
N THR A 4 7.31 1.29 10.96
CA THR A 4 7.90 1.93 9.79
C THR A 4 7.59 3.43 9.84
N VAL A 5 8.49 4.23 9.30
CA VAL A 5 8.31 5.68 9.23
C VAL A 5 8.18 6.08 7.77
N GLY A 6 6.99 6.52 7.41
CA GLY A 6 6.75 7.01 6.06
C GLY A 6 7.40 8.37 5.81
N PRO A 7 7.56 8.75 4.55
CA PRO A 7 8.15 10.04 4.18
C PRO A 7 7.20 11.21 4.46
N ILE A 8 7.78 12.38 4.74
CA ILE A 8 7.05 13.64 4.78
C ILE A 8 6.93 14.13 3.33
N TRP A 9 5.74 14.58 2.94
CA TRP A 9 5.51 15.07 1.58
C TRP A 9 6.15 16.45 1.39
N ASN A 10 7.02 16.55 0.39
CA ASN A 10 7.72 17.79 0.03
C ASN A 10 7.57 18.09 -1.47
N GLY A 11 6.38 17.88 -2.00
CA GLY A 11 6.06 18.19 -3.39
C GLY A 11 6.51 17.12 -4.40
N GLY A 12 6.94 15.95 -3.95
CA GLY A 12 7.34 14.85 -4.82
C GLY A 12 8.76 14.95 -5.36
N ARG A 13 9.60 15.82 -4.82
CA ARG A 13 10.96 16.07 -5.34
C ARG A 13 12.06 15.27 -4.66
N ASN A 14 11.73 14.59 -3.55
CA ASN A 14 12.71 13.87 -2.73
C ASN A 14 12.50 12.36 -2.74
N ARG A 15 11.98 11.81 -3.83
CA ARG A 15 11.70 10.38 -3.98
C ARG A 15 10.69 9.86 -2.95
N GLU A 16 9.74 10.71 -2.56
CA GLU A 16 8.74 10.36 -1.54
C GLU A 16 7.87 9.18 -1.96
N GLU A 17 7.53 9.09 -3.26
CA GLU A 17 6.74 7.98 -3.77
C GLU A 17 7.48 6.65 -3.62
N GLU A 18 8.76 6.63 -3.95
CA GLU A 18 9.60 5.44 -3.80
C GLU A 18 9.78 5.07 -2.33
N LEU A 19 9.99 6.07 -1.46
CA LEU A 19 10.14 5.84 -0.04
C LEU A 19 8.86 5.29 0.59
N LEU A 20 7.70 5.78 0.15
CA LEU A 20 6.42 5.26 0.63
C LEU A 20 6.20 3.81 0.18
N ALA A 21 6.49 3.51 -1.08
CA ALA A 21 6.41 2.14 -1.60
C ALA A 21 7.33 1.20 -0.80
N ASN A 22 8.53 1.66 -0.46
CA ASN A 22 9.47 0.87 0.34
C ASN A 22 8.93 0.59 1.73
N CYS A 23 8.18 1.52 2.34
CA CYS A 23 7.57 1.28 3.65
C CYS A 23 6.61 0.08 3.60
N TYR A 24 5.77 0.02 2.60
CA TYR A 24 4.84 -1.11 2.43
C TYR A 24 5.57 -2.39 2.07
N PHE A 25 6.48 -2.33 1.12
CA PHE A 25 7.25 -3.50 0.69
C PHE A 25 8.05 -4.11 1.84
N ASN A 26 8.79 -3.29 2.58
CA ASN A 26 9.63 -3.77 3.67
C ASN A 26 8.81 -4.34 4.82
N SER A 27 7.63 -3.75 5.10
CA SER A 27 6.72 -4.27 6.12
C SER A 27 6.17 -5.65 5.73
N MET A 28 5.78 -5.83 4.48
CA MET A 28 5.31 -7.11 3.97
C MET A 28 6.41 -8.16 4.02
N LYS A 29 7.61 -7.79 3.60
CA LYS A 29 8.75 -8.71 3.58
C LYS A 29 9.13 -9.14 5.00
N LEU A 30 9.18 -8.20 5.94
CA LEU A 30 9.48 -8.51 7.33
C LEU A 30 8.42 -9.42 7.94
N ALA A 31 7.15 -9.17 7.67
CA ALA A 31 6.07 -10.02 8.13
C ALA A 31 6.18 -11.44 7.56
N MET A 32 6.42 -11.55 6.27
CA MET A 32 6.58 -12.85 5.60
C MET A 32 7.77 -13.63 6.17
N ASP A 33 8.91 -12.96 6.34
CA ASP A 33 10.14 -13.59 6.86
C ASP A 33 9.99 -14.06 8.31
N ASN A 34 9.05 -13.51 9.05
CA ASN A 34 8.74 -13.91 10.43
C ASN A 34 7.52 -14.81 10.56
N GLY A 35 7.03 -15.35 9.44
CA GLY A 35 5.90 -16.27 9.45
C GLY A 35 4.56 -15.67 9.81
N ILE A 36 4.42 -14.35 9.73
CA ILE A 36 3.17 -13.64 9.98
C ILE A 36 2.28 -13.78 8.75
N ARG A 37 1.05 -14.23 8.94
CA ARG A 37 0.13 -14.49 7.83
C ARG A 37 -1.04 -13.53 7.73
N SER A 38 -1.16 -12.61 8.67
CA SER A 38 -2.19 -11.55 8.67
C SER A 38 -1.53 -10.23 8.98
N ILE A 39 -1.85 -9.20 8.22
CA ILE A 39 -1.27 -7.88 8.42
C ILE A 39 -2.34 -6.81 8.15
N ALA A 40 -2.33 -5.75 8.95
CA ALA A 40 -3.21 -4.61 8.80
C ALA A 40 -2.37 -3.35 8.65
N PHE A 41 -2.70 -2.52 7.68
CA PHE A 41 -2.01 -1.27 7.43
C PHE A 41 -2.91 -0.07 7.62
N PRO A 42 -2.42 0.99 8.27
CA PRO A 42 -3.05 2.31 8.19
C PRO A 42 -2.70 2.98 6.87
N SER A 43 -3.28 4.15 6.61
CA SER A 43 -2.84 4.99 5.50
C SER A 43 -1.57 5.73 5.90
N ILE A 44 -0.42 5.22 5.45
CA ILE A 44 0.89 5.77 5.84
C ILE A 44 1.10 7.15 5.17
N SER A 45 1.63 8.10 5.92
CA SER A 45 2.04 9.44 5.50
C SER A 45 0.92 10.40 5.08
N THR A 46 -0.34 10.00 5.12
CA THR A 46 -1.44 10.85 4.64
C THR A 46 -1.99 11.82 5.69
N GLY A 47 -1.66 11.65 6.96
CA GLY A 47 -2.08 12.54 8.02
C GLY A 47 -1.14 13.74 8.17
N ALA A 48 -0.41 13.80 9.28
CA ALA A 48 0.48 14.90 9.61
C ALA A 48 1.61 15.10 8.58
N TYR A 49 1.98 14.07 7.84
CA TYR A 49 3.04 14.17 6.84
C TYR A 49 2.58 14.73 5.49
N GLY A 50 1.26 14.93 5.31
CA GLY A 50 0.72 15.68 4.19
C GLY A 50 0.79 15.02 2.82
N PHE A 51 1.08 13.73 2.73
CA PHE A 51 1.13 13.03 1.45
C PHE A 51 -0.27 13.03 0.83
N PRO A 52 -0.43 13.39 -0.47
CA PRO A 52 -1.74 13.37 -1.11
C PRO A 52 -2.38 11.97 -1.01
N VAL A 53 -3.61 11.90 -0.49
CA VAL A 53 -4.22 10.61 -0.15
C VAL A 53 -4.44 9.73 -1.37
N GLU A 54 -4.83 10.31 -2.50
CA GLU A 54 -5.05 9.54 -3.73
C GLU A 54 -3.76 8.92 -4.26
N LEU A 55 -2.69 9.69 -4.26
CA LEU A 55 -1.38 9.20 -4.66
C LEU A 55 -0.88 8.13 -3.71
N ALA A 56 -1.00 8.38 -2.40
CA ALA A 56 -0.59 7.41 -1.37
C ALA A 56 -1.36 6.10 -1.49
N ALA A 57 -2.68 6.17 -1.72
CA ALA A 57 -3.51 4.98 -1.89
C ALA A 57 -3.09 4.15 -3.10
N ASN A 58 -2.82 4.79 -4.22
CA ASN A 58 -2.37 4.10 -5.42
C ASN A 58 -1.02 3.39 -5.20
N ILE A 59 -0.09 4.07 -4.54
CA ILE A 59 1.22 3.48 -4.21
C ILE A 59 1.05 2.29 -3.27
N ALA A 60 0.25 2.45 -2.21
CA ALA A 60 0.03 1.41 -1.20
C ALA A 60 -0.62 0.17 -1.81
N VAL A 61 -1.71 0.36 -2.53
CA VAL A 61 -2.45 -0.74 -3.16
C VAL A 61 -1.58 -1.46 -4.19
N HIS A 62 -0.91 -0.72 -5.05
CA HIS A 62 -0.05 -1.30 -6.08
C HIS A 62 1.10 -2.10 -5.46
N THR A 63 1.77 -1.55 -4.47
CA THR A 63 2.92 -2.20 -3.81
C THR A 63 2.50 -3.48 -3.10
N VAL A 64 1.41 -3.43 -2.32
CA VAL A 64 0.93 -4.58 -1.56
C VAL A 64 0.45 -5.69 -2.50
N ASN A 65 -0.35 -5.35 -3.49
CA ASN A 65 -0.87 -6.35 -4.43
C ASN A 65 0.24 -6.97 -5.28
N ARG A 66 1.23 -6.18 -5.69
CA ARG A 66 2.38 -6.72 -6.41
C ARG A 66 3.18 -7.68 -5.56
N PHE A 67 3.38 -7.35 -4.28
CA PHE A 67 4.06 -8.24 -3.35
C PHE A 67 3.32 -9.58 -3.21
N LEU A 68 1.99 -9.53 -3.12
CA LEU A 68 1.17 -10.74 -3.00
C LEU A 68 1.23 -11.59 -4.27
N GLN A 69 1.30 -10.98 -5.44
CA GLN A 69 1.47 -11.72 -6.70
C GLN A 69 2.83 -12.39 -6.80
N ASP A 70 3.87 -11.74 -6.31
CA ASP A 70 5.24 -12.26 -6.35
C ASP A 70 5.51 -13.30 -5.25
N ASN A 71 4.64 -13.38 -4.24
CA ASN A 71 4.79 -14.26 -3.08
C ASN A 71 3.47 -14.94 -2.76
N LEU A 72 2.99 -15.78 -3.67
CA LEU A 72 1.71 -16.48 -3.54
C LEU A 72 1.65 -17.30 -2.26
N ASN A 73 0.49 -17.30 -1.61
CA ASN A 73 0.21 -18.06 -0.38
C ASN A 73 1.03 -17.63 0.85
N SER A 74 1.68 -16.46 0.80
CA SER A 74 2.44 -15.96 1.95
C SER A 74 1.55 -15.32 3.02
N PHE A 75 0.36 -14.83 2.64
CA PHE A 75 -0.58 -14.18 3.56
C PHE A 75 -1.99 -14.75 3.41
N ASP A 76 -2.67 -14.88 4.54
CA ASP A 76 -4.08 -15.27 4.58
C ASP A 76 -4.98 -14.04 4.53
N LEU A 77 -4.52 -12.91 5.08
CA LEU A 77 -5.31 -11.69 5.18
C LEU A 77 -4.41 -10.46 5.18
N VAL A 78 -4.74 -9.50 4.34
CA VAL A 78 -4.15 -8.16 4.36
C VAL A 78 -5.30 -7.15 4.40
N GLU A 79 -5.32 -6.31 5.41
CA GLU A 79 -6.39 -5.33 5.63
C GLU A 79 -5.87 -3.90 5.65
N TRP A 80 -6.74 -2.98 5.24
CA TRP A 80 -6.54 -1.55 5.42
C TRP A 80 -7.37 -1.07 6.59
N VAL A 81 -6.74 -0.41 7.56
CA VAL A 81 -7.42 0.20 8.70
C VAL A 81 -7.46 1.70 8.47
N LEU A 82 -8.60 2.19 8.06
CA LEU A 82 -8.79 3.59 7.63
C LEU A 82 -9.82 4.26 8.53
N PHE A 83 -9.54 5.51 8.92
CA PHE A 83 -10.30 6.16 9.98
C PHE A 83 -11.38 7.13 9.50
N ASP A 84 -11.47 7.38 8.21
CA ASP A 84 -12.52 8.25 7.67
C ASP A 84 -13.05 7.73 6.34
N THR A 85 -14.28 8.14 6.02
CA THR A 85 -15.01 7.66 4.84
C THR A 85 -14.32 8.08 3.54
N HIS A 86 -13.74 9.26 3.52
CA HIS A 86 -13.05 9.76 2.33
C HIS A 86 -11.84 8.89 1.99
N THR A 87 -10.97 8.64 2.96
CA THR A 87 -9.79 7.78 2.76
C THR A 87 -10.21 6.37 2.35
N GLU A 88 -11.24 5.83 2.97
CA GLU A 88 -11.80 4.53 2.64
C GLU A 88 -12.24 4.47 1.17
N SER A 89 -12.96 5.48 0.71
CA SER A 89 -13.41 5.57 -0.69
C SER A 89 -12.24 5.64 -1.66
N VAL A 90 -11.18 6.36 -1.30
CA VAL A 90 -9.99 6.51 -2.13
C VAL A 90 -9.26 5.18 -2.28
N TYR A 91 -9.12 4.43 -1.19
CA TYR A 91 -8.49 3.12 -1.24
C TYR A 91 -9.34 2.10 -2.01
N GLU A 92 -10.65 2.13 -1.87
CA GLU A 92 -11.54 1.28 -2.66
C GLU A 92 -11.40 1.56 -4.16
N ALA A 93 -11.34 2.83 -4.54
CA ALA A 93 -11.14 3.23 -5.93
C ALA A 93 -9.77 2.77 -6.45
N ALA A 94 -8.73 2.85 -5.63
CA ALA A 94 -7.39 2.38 -6.00
C ALA A 94 -7.36 0.87 -6.21
N GLU A 95 -8.01 0.09 -5.34
CA GLU A 95 -8.13 -1.36 -5.50
C GLU A 95 -8.86 -1.73 -6.80
N LYS A 96 -9.96 -1.06 -7.08
CA LYS A 96 -10.73 -1.28 -8.30
C LYS A 96 -9.90 -0.96 -9.54
N SER A 97 -9.18 0.15 -9.53
CA SER A 97 -8.31 0.56 -10.64
C SER A 97 -7.20 -0.45 -10.88
N TYR A 98 -6.59 -0.97 -9.82
CA TYR A 98 -5.58 -2.00 -9.92
C TYR A 98 -6.13 -3.27 -10.57
N MET A 99 -7.30 -3.72 -10.16
CA MET A 99 -7.96 -4.91 -10.71
C MET A 99 -8.31 -4.72 -12.18
N GLU A 100 -8.79 -3.54 -12.57
CA GLU A 100 -9.10 -3.22 -13.97
C GLU A 100 -7.85 -3.22 -14.85
N ASP A 101 -6.75 -2.66 -14.37
CA ASP A 101 -5.47 -2.65 -15.10
C ASP A 101 -4.96 -4.08 -15.33
N GLU A 102 -5.10 -4.96 -14.35
CA GLU A 102 -4.74 -6.37 -14.51
C GLU A 102 -5.64 -7.08 -15.52
N SER A 103 -6.95 -6.76 -15.53
CA SER A 103 -7.88 -7.31 -16.48
C SER A 103 -7.51 -6.92 -17.92
N ASP A 104 -7.05 -5.69 -18.10
CA ASP A 104 -6.61 -5.21 -19.42
C ASP A 104 -5.38 -5.97 -19.91
N ASP A 105 -4.52 -6.41 -19.02
CA ASP A 105 -3.32 -7.20 -19.37
C ASP A 105 -3.69 -8.58 -19.93
N PHE A 106 -4.87 -9.09 -19.64
CA PHE A 106 -5.34 -10.38 -20.13
C PHE A 106 -6.04 -10.33 -21.49
N ASP A 107 -6.30 -9.16 -22.04
CA ASP A 107 -7.02 -8.99 -23.30
C ASP A 107 -6.11 -9.07 -24.54
N PHE A 108 -4.90 -9.48 -24.32
CA PHE A 108 -3.95 -9.66 -25.44
C PHE A 108 -3.95 -11.11 -25.96
#